data_13806110fa3e9f765ec167479ddf8607
#
_entry.id   13806110fa3e9f765ec167479ddf8607
#
_cell.length_a   1.000
_cell.length_b   1.000
_cell.length_c   1.000
_cell.angle_alpha   90.00
_cell.angle_beta   90.00
_cell.angle_gamma   90.00
#
_symmetry.space_group_name_H-M   'P 1'
#
loop_
_entity.id
_entity.type
_entity.pdbx_description
1 polymer ?
#
loop_
_entity_poly.entity_id
_entity_poly.type
_entity_poly.pdbx_seq_one_letter_code
_entity_poly.pdbx_strand_id
1 'polypeptide(L)'
;MKQRPFCIAAAVTILLPLGVMSAGAETLAVFTKSAGNPIARATRAGAEQVAKANGFTVFHYIPTSADNPRQQTALVDEALAAKRDAFVFTPVDVKALVPAVQKVNAAGIPLVNVADKLTGGESVSFIGTDDYAIALDTARFLLKAMGSKGNLIILEGPDTIPSAAGRLRGFKDALKDAPNVKVTLSKNALYARPAAADLLKAMLKASPNAQVDGILAANDAMALGAVDAFKEAKKPVPLITGINAGKEAVDMIKAGDMLASGDYNGLIDGCLGAEIAIRALRKQESPKEIMAKTQVVDKSNLAQYEIPVERRPCPTLASMTAK
;
A
#
# COMPACT_ATOMS: atom_id res chain seq x y z
N MET A 1 65.56 -38.96 -59.68
CA MET A 1 64.74 -38.91 -58.47
C MET A 1 64.44 -37.45 -58.24
N LYS A 2 63.17 -36.99 -58.47
CA LYS A 2 62.77 -35.62 -58.31
C LYS A 2 61.93 -35.52 -56.98
N GLN A 3 62.44 -34.81 -56.01
CA GLN A 3 61.72 -34.50 -54.74
C GLN A 3 60.74 -33.36 -54.99
N ARG A 4 59.45 -33.55 -54.59
CA ARG A 4 58.43 -32.54 -54.64
C ARG A 4 58.35 -31.89 -53.21
N PRO A 5 58.22 -30.55 -53.06
CA PRO A 5 58.04 -29.90 -51.75
C PRO A 5 56.57 -29.99 -51.33
N PHE A 6 56.37 -30.38 -50.09
CA PHE A 6 55.06 -30.37 -49.43
C PHE A 6 54.82 -28.95 -48.92
N CYS A 7 53.81 -28.25 -49.40
CA CYS A 7 53.31 -27.00 -48.83
C CYS A 7 52.33 -27.31 -47.72
N ILE A 8 52.68 -26.96 -46.48
CA ILE A 8 51.79 -26.99 -45.34
C ILE A 8 51.06 -25.63 -45.29
N ALA A 9 49.76 -25.65 -45.59
CA ALA A 9 48.87 -24.47 -45.37
C ALA A 9 48.49 -24.39 -43.92
N ALA A 10 49.00 -23.36 -43.19
CA ALA A 10 48.59 -23.06 -41.88
C ALA A 10 47.24 -22.33 -41.91
N ALA A 11 46.15 -22.97 -41.42
CA ALA A 11 44.87 -22.34 -41.22
C ALA A 11 44.92 -21.47 -39.98
N VAL A 12 44.91 -20.15 -40.14
CA VAL A 12 44.76 -19.17 -39.06
C VAL A 12 43.29 -19.09 -38.69
N THR A 13 42.90 -19.68 -37.57
CA THR A 13 41.56 -19.56 -36.98
C THR A 13 41.48 -18.20 -36.26
N ILE A 14 40.80 -17.23 -36.86
CA ILE A 14 40.49 -15.95 -36.23
C ILE A 14 39.35 -16.18 -35.23
N LEU A 15 39.67 -16.26 -33.96
CA LEU A 15 38.70 -16.17 -32.87
C LEU A 15 38.24 -14.70 -32.78
N LEU A 16 37.04 -14.41 -33.31
CA LEU A 16 36.34 -13.16 -33.01
C LEU A 16 35.96 -13.16 -31.52
N PRO A 17 36.32 -12.12 -30.75
CA PRO A 17 35.83 -12.01 -29.39
C PRO A 17 34.30 -11.81 -29.45
N LEU A 18 33.51 -12.74 -28.88
CA LEU A 18 32.12 -12.50 -28.57
C LEU A 18 32.12 -11.29 -27.58
N GLY A 19 31.75 -10.12 -28.12
CA GLY A 19 31.50 -8.95 -27.30
C GLY A 19 30.40 -9.31 -26.28
N VAL A 20 30.77 -9.38 -25.00
CA VAL A 20 29.83 -9.40 -23.92
C VAL A 20 29.12 -8.05 -23.97
N MET A 21 27.97 -8.00 -24.63
CA MET A 21 27.04 -6.86 -24.47
C MET A 21 26.73 -6.81 -22.98
N SER A 22 27.23 -5.79 -22.29
CA SER A 22 26.78 -5.45 -20.95
C SER A 22 25.29 -5.21 -21.06
N ALA A 23 24.49 -6.20 -20.69
CA ALA A 23 23.06 -5.98 -20.50
C ALA A 23 22.95 -4.90 -19.44
N GLY A 24 22.36 -3.75 -19.79
CA GLY A 24 22.05 -2.72 -18.81
C GLY A 24 21.27 -3.35 -17.64
N ALA A 25 21.40 -2.79 -16.44
CA ALA A 25 20.64 -3.32 -15.30
C ALA A 25 19.15 -3.33 -15.64
N GLU A 26 18.49 -4.47 -15.39
CA GLU A 26 17.04 -4.59 -15.56
C GLU A 26 16.30 -3.58 -14.68
N THR A 27 15.13 -3.15 -15.11
CA THR A 27 14.43 -1.99 -14.52
C THR A 27 13.03 -2.35 -14.03
N LEU A 28 12.65 -1.80 -12.87
CA LEU A 28 11.29 -1.85 -12.37
C LEU A 28 10.65 -0.45 -12.43
N ALA A 29 9.47 -0.35 -13.01
CA ALA A 29 8.61 0.83 -12.93
C ALA A 29 7.65 0.66 -11.73
N VAL A 30 7.77 1.53 -10.72
CA VAL A 30 6.94 1.49 -9.52
C VAL A 30 5.97 2.66 -9.52
N PHE A 31 4.68 2.35 -9.70
CA PHE A 31 3.60 3.33 -9.74
C PHE A 31 2.92 3.43 -8.39
N THR A 32 2.77 4.65 -7.89
CA THR A 32 2.04 4.94 -6.64
C THR A 32 1.09 6.13 -6.81
N LYS A 33 0.10 6.27 -5.90
CA LYS A 33 -0.98 7.26 -6.04
C LYS A 33 -0.55 8.70 -5.78
N SER A 34 0.42 8.90 -4.89
CA SER A 34 0.93 10.24 -4.54
C SER A 34 2.27 10.16 -3.83
N ALA A 35 2.99 11.29 -3.77
CA ALA A 35 4.27 11.37 -3.07
C ALA A 35 4.12 11.35 -1.53
N GLY A 36 3.10 12.04 -1.00
CA GLY A 36 2.91 12.26 0.44
C GLY A 36 2.16 11.17 1.19
N ASN A 37 1.55 10.21 0.50
CA ASN A 37 0.81 9.13 1.15
C ASN A 37 1.76 8.14 1.84
N PRO A 38 1.60 7.86 3.16
CA PRO A 38 2.46 6.93 3.91
C PRO A 38 2.51 5.51 3.31
N ILE A 39 1.37 4.99 2.83
CA ILE A 39 1.29 3.68 2.18
C ILE A 39 2.11 3.68 0.88
N ALA A 40 1.93 4.70 0.03
CA ALA A 40 2.70 4.85 -1.20
C ALA A 40 4.21 4.93 -0.93
N ARG A 41 4.64 5.62 0.14
CA ARG A 41 6.03 5.65 0.59
C ARG A 41 6.53 4.28 1.00
N ALA A 42 5.74 3.53 1.76
CA ALA A 42 6.08 2.18 2.19
C ALA A 42 6.19 1.22 0.98
N THR A 43 5.27 1.30 0.02
CA THR A 43 5.32 0.51 -1.23
C THR A 43 6.61 0.80 -2.00
N ARG A 44 6.99 2.08 -2.17
CA ARG A 44 8.25 2.44 -2.83
C ARG A 44 9.46 1.87 -2.10
N ALA A 45 9.50 2.03 -0.77
CA ALA A 45 10.61 1.54 0.05
C ALA A 45 10.79 0.02 -0.05
N GLY A 46 9.70 -0.73 0.00
CA GLY A 46 9.72 -2.19 -0.17
C GLY A 46 10.23 -2.61 -1.55
N ALA A 47 9.71 -1.96 -2.61
CA ALA A 47 10.13 -2.24 -3.97
C ALA A 47 11.63 -1.94 -4.19
N GLU A 48 12.13 -0.82 -3.66
CA GLU A 48 13.55 -0.46 -3.72
C GLU A 48 14.46 -1.47 -3.02
N GLN A 49 14.07 -1.94 -1.82
CA GLN A 49 14.86 -2.92 -1.09
C GLN A 49 15.04 -4.22 -1.88
N VAL A 50 13.94 -4.76 -2.41
CA VAL A 50 13.96 -6.02 -3.17
C VAL A 50 14.68 -5.84 -4.51
N ALA A 51 14.40 -4.77 -5.23
CA ALA A 51 15.06 -4.45 -6.51
C ALA A 51 16.58 -4.36 -6.33
N LYS A 52 17.05 -3.57 -5.37
CA LYS A 52 18.47 -3.39 -5.05
C LYS A 52 19.15 -4.72 -4.72
N ALA A 53 18.51 -5.56 -3.90
CA ALA A 53 19.05 -6.87 -3.53
C ALA A 53 19.18 -7.83 -4.73
N ASN A 54 18.44 -7.58 -5.82
CA ASN A 54 18.44 -8.38 -7.03
C ASN A 54 19.15 -7.72 -8.24
N GLY A 55 19.79 -6.57 -8.05
CA GLY A 55 20.55 -5.87 -9.11
C GLY A 55 19.67 -5.08 -10.10
N PHE A 56 18.41 -4.79 -9.74
CA PHE A 56 17.48 -3.99 -10.54
C PHE A 56 17.57 -2.51 -10.21
N THR A 57 17.32 -1.67 -11.22
CA THR A 57 17.13 -0.21 -11.04
C THR A 57 15.63 0.11 -10.96
N VAL A 58 15.24 0.90 -9.96
CA VAL A 58 13.84 1.32 -9.77
C VAL A 58 13.62 2.71 -10.36
N PHE A 59 12.50 2.88 -11.05
CA PHE A 59 11.98 4.17 -11.51
C PHE A 59 10.60 4.38 -10.91
N HIS A 60 10.44 5.49 -10.19
CA HIS A 60 9.17 5.86 -9.56
C HIS A 60 8.33 6.74 -10.47
N TYR A 61 7.08 6.33 -10.68
CA TYR A 61 6.08 7.03 -11.46
C TYR A 61 4.96 7.51 -10.54
N ILE A 62 4.98 8.79 -10.19
CA ILE A 62 4.13 9.38 -9.16
C ILE A 62 3.39 10.57 -9.76
N PRO A 63 2.04 10.60 -9.77
CA PRO A 63 1.29 11.77 -10.20
C PRO A 63 1.62 12.98 -9.32
N THR A 64 1.74 14.15 -9.92
CA THR A 64 1.95 15.42 -9.20
C THR A 64 0.70 15.89 -8.46
N SER A 65 -0.49 15.54 -8.99
CA SER A 65 -1.76 15.63 -8.28
C SER A 65 -2.16 14.25 -7.79
N ALA A 66 -2.43 14.12 -6.49
CA ALA A 66 -2.87 12.86 -5.90
C ALA A 66 -4.12 12.32 -6.61
N ASP A 67 -4.18 11.00 -6.75
CA ASP A 67 -5.34 10.27 -7.29
C ASP A 67 -5.83 10.77 -8.67
N ASN A 68 -4.89 11.19 -9.55
CA ASN A 68 -5.20 11.71 -10.89
C ASN A 68 -5.01 10.64 -11.98
N PRO A 69 -6.10 10.06 -12.54
CA PRO A 69 -6.00 8.98 -13.54
C PRO A 69 -5.34 9.42 -14.85
N ARG A 70 -5.58 10.67 -15.29
CA ARG A 70 -4.98 11.18 -16.53
C ARG A 70 -3.46 11.29 -16.42
N GLN A 71 -2.97 11.78 -15.28
CA GLN A 71 -1.53 11.84 -15.04
C GLN A 71 -0.93 10.44 -14.93
N GLN A 72 -1.56 9.51 -14.23
CA GLN A 72 -1.03 8.15 -14.11
C GLN A 72 -1.03 7.43 -15.48
N THR A 73 -2.04 7.66 -16.34
CA THR A 73 -2.03 7.14 -17.72
C THR A 73 -0.84 7.69 -18.51
N ALA A 74 -0.54 8.98 -18.43
CA ALA A 74 0.62 9.57 -19.10
C ALA A 74 1.95 8.99 -18.58
N LEU A 75 2.05 8.74 -17.28
CA LEU A 75 3.20 8.09 -16.65
C LEU A 75 3.38 6.62 -17.12
N VAL A 76 2.28 5.90 -17.38
CA VAL A 76 2.34 4.56 -18.00
C VAL A 76 2.89 4.66 -19.42
N ASP A 77 2.42 5.62 -20.22
CA ASP A 77 2.93 5.83 -21.59
C ASP A 77 4.43 6.20 -21.58
N GLU A 78 4.88 7.02 -20.61
CA GLU A 78 6.29 7.36 -20.39
C GLU A 78 7.13 6.11 -20.05
N ALA A 79 6.65 5.26 -19.13
CA ALA A 79 7.36 4.04 -18.73
C ALA A 79 7.47 3.04 -19.88
N LEU A 80 6.43 2.93 -20.72
CA LEU A 80 6.43 2.12 -21.95
C LEU A 80 7.45 2.65 -22.97
N ALA A 81 7.46 3.97 -23.20
CA ALA A 81 8.43 4.61 -24.10
C ALA A 81 9.87 4.44 -23.61
N ALA A 82 10.08 4.46 -22.29
CA ALA A 82 11.37 4.21 -21.65
C ALA A 82 11.74 2.72 -21.58
N LYS A 83 10.91 1.81 -22.12
CA LYS A 83 11.12 0.36 -22.20
C LYS A 83 11.46 -0.26 -20.83
N ARG A 84 10.68 0.08 -19.79
CA ARG A 84 10.84 -0.55 -18.48
C ARG A 84 10.46 -2.02 -18.53
N ASP A 85 11.23 -2.87 -17.83
CA ASP A 85 11.14 -4.32 -18.01
C ASP A 85 9.95 -4.95 -17.27
N ALA A 86 9.57 -4.42 -16.09
CA ALA A 86 8.40 -4.87 -15.34
C ALA A 86 7.77 -3.75 -14.51
N PHE A 87 6.48 -3.89 -14.18
CA PHE A 87 5.69 -2.89 -13.49
C PHE A 87 5.16 -3.41 -12.16
N VAL A 88 5.34 -2.61 -11.09
CA VAL A 88 4.61 -2.72 -9.82
C VAL A 88 3.61 -1.56 -9.79
N PHE A 89 2.32 -1.87 -9.79
CA PHE A 89 1.29 -0.92 -10.15
C PHE A 89 0.21 -0.77 -9.08
N THR A 90 0.18 0.39 -8.40
CA THR A 90 -0.93 0.83 -7.56
C THR A 90 -1.82 1.76 -8.37
N PRO A 91 -3.02 1.35 -8.82
CA PRO A 91 -3.89 2.21 -9.62
C PRO A 91 -4.48 3.34 -8.76
N VAL A 92 -4.51 4.56 -9.29
CA VAL A 92 -5.25 5.68 -8.66
C VAL A 92 -6.77 5.52 -8.84
N ASP A 93 -7.19 4.84 -9.91
CA ASP A 93 -8.58 4.47 -10.18
C ASP A 93 -8.61 3.10 -10.87
N VAL A 94 -9.29 2.15 -10.24
CA VAL A 94 -9.29 0.74 -10.65
C VAL A 94 -10.03 0.47 -11.98
N LYS A 95 -10.86 1.41 -12.45
CA LYS A 95 -11.60 1.33 -13.72
C LYS A 95 -10.94 2.19 -14.79
N ALA A 96 -10.65 3.46 -14.47
CA ALA A 96 -10.11 4.42 -15.41
C ALA A 96 -8.73 4.02 -15.96
N LEU A 97 -7.94 3.26 -15.19
CA LEU A 97 -6.60 2.81 -15.59
C LEU A 97 -6.59 1.51 -16.41
N VAL A 98 -7.73 0.82 -16.58
CA VAL A 98 -7.79 -0.42 -17.37
C VAL A 98 -7.24 -0.25 -18.78
N PRO A 99 -7.56 0.81 -19.55
CA PRO A 99 -6.98 1.00 -20.89
C PRO A 99 -5.44 1.17 -20.88
N ALA A 100 -4.89 1.83 -19.86
CA ALA A 100 -3.44 1.97 -19.71
C ALA A 100 -2.78 0.61 -19.40
N VAL A 101 -3.38 -0.20 -18.52
CA VAL A 101 -2.90 -1.56 -18.22
C VAL A 101 -2.96 -2.45 -19.46
N GLN A 102 -4.00 -2.35 -20.29
CA GLN A 102 -4.10 -3.09 -21.56
C GLN A 102 -2.96 -2.75 -22.52
N LYS A 103 -2.47 -1.50 -22.56
CA LYS A 103 -1.27 -1.12 -23.33
C LYS A 103 -0.01 -1.86 -22.81
N VAL A 104 0.14 -1.95 -21.47
CA VAL A 104 1.24 -2.70 -20.83
C VAL A 104 1.18 -4.18 -21.23
N ASN A 105 -0.02 -4.77 -21.18
CA ASN A 105 -0.26 -6.15 -21.57
C ASN A 105 0.07 -6.38 -23.07
N ALA A 106 -0.36 -5.47 -23.96
CA ALA A 106 -0.06 -5.54 -25.40
C ALA A 106 1.45 -5.44 -25.70
N ALA A 107 2.20 -4.73 -24.84
CA ALA A 107 3.66 -4.65 -24.92
C ALA A 107 4.38 -5.91 -24.35
N GLY A 108 3.64 -6.87 -23.79
CA GLY A 108 4.19 -8.09 -23.19
C GLY A 108 4.97 -7.85 -21.89
N ILE A 109 4.78 -6.68 -21.24
CA ILE A 109 5.48 -6.32 -20.02
C ILE A 109 4.71 -6.89 -18.81
N PRO A 110 5.38 -7.66 -17.92
CA PRO A 110 4.73 -8.17 -16.72
C PRO A 110 4.33 -7.02 -15.76
N LEU A 111 3.08 -7.03 -15.32
CA LEU A 111 2.52 -6.08 -14.38
C LEU A 111 2.04 -6.81 -13.14
N VAL A 112 2.50 -6.39 -11.96
CA VAL A 112 1.99 -6.82 -10.65
C VAL A 112 1.11 -5.72 -10.09
N ASN A 113 -0.16 -6.03 -9.88
CA ASN A 113 -1.12 -5.10 -9.30
C ASN A 113 -1.03 -5.14 -7.77
N VAL A 114 -0.93 -3.99 -7.11
CA VAL A 114 -0.83 -3.91 -5.66
C VAL A 114 -1.85 -2.94 -5.06
N ALA A 115 -2.20 -3.14 -3.81
CA ALA A 115 -3.13 -2.38 -2.97
C ALA A 115 -4.59 -2.44 -3.45
N ASP A 116 -4.94 -1.83 -4.57
CA ASP A 116 -6.31 -1.77 -5.09
C ASP A 116 -6.46 -2.65 -6.33
N LYS A 117 -7.36 -3.63 -6.29
CA LYS A 117 -7.54 -4.61 -7.36
C LYS A 117 -8.19 -3.97 -8.59
N LEU A 118 -7.47 -4.01 -9.71
CA LEU A 118 -7.97 -3.56 -11.02
C LEU A 118 -9.23 -4.34 -11.42
N THR A 119 -10.18 -3.66 -12.06
CA THR A 119 -11.42 -4.29 -12.57
C THR A 119 -11.27 -4.91 -13.94
N GLY A 120 -10.11 -4.81 -14.57
CA GLY A 120 -9.80 -5.36 -15.90
C GLY A 120 -8.33 -5.18 -16.26
N GLY A 121 -7.95 -5.70 -17.43
CA GLY A 121 -6.57 -5.92 -17.81
C GLY A 121 -5.99 -7.17 -17.13
N GLU A 122 -4.77 -7.55 -17.50
CA GLU A 122 -4.10 -8.71 -16.93
C GLU A 122 -2.98 -8.29 -15.98
N SER A 123 -2.89 -8.95 -14.83
CA SER A 123 -1.77 -8.86 -13.92
C SER A 123 -1.19 -10.24 -13.64
N VAL A 124 0.13 -10.29 -13.43
CA VAL A 124 0.82 -11.53 -13.03
C VAL A 124 0.27 -12.01 -11.70
N SER A 125 0.10 -11.06 -10.77
CA SER A 125 -0.45 -11.27 -9.43
C SER A 125 -1.16 -10.02 -8.94
N PHE A 126 -2.07 -10.19 -7.99
CA PHE A 126 -2.59 -9.12 -7.15
C PHE A 126 -2.11 -9.32 -5.71
N ILE A 127 -1.63 -8.23 -5.08
CA ILE A 127 -1.24 -8.21 -3.67
C ILE A 127 -2.02 -7.09 -2.99
N GLY A 128 -2.68 -7.38 -1.88
CA GLY A 128 -3.46 -6.38 -1.17
C GLY A 128 -3.79 -6.79 0.27
N THR A 129 -4.51 -5.91 0.94
CA THR A 129 -5.06 -6.13 2.29
C THR A 129 -6.59 -6.14 2.20
N ASP A 130 -7.23 -7.01 2.96
CA ASP A 130 -8.69 -7.03 3.04
C ASP A 130 -9.18 -5.86 3.90
N ASP A 131 -9.72 -4.82 3.24
CA ASP A 131 -10.25 -3.61 3.89
C ASP A 131 -11.40 -3.91 4.86
N TYR A 132 -12.20 -4.93 4.59
CA TYR A 132 -13.24 -5.37 5.51
C TYR A 132 -12.65 -6.02 6.75
N ALA A 133 -11.74 -6.98 6.57
CA ALA A 133 -11.14 -7.71 7.68
C ALA A 133 -10.34 -6.80 8.61
N ILE A 134 -9.50 -5.90 8.06
CA ILE A 134 -8.71 -4.98 8.88
C ILE A 134 -9.59 -4.00 9.66
N ALA A 135 -10.68 -3.52 9.07
CA ALA A 135 -11.63 -2.65 9.76
C ALA A 135 -12.41 -3.40 10.85
N LEU A 136 -12.84 -4.63 10.56
CA LEU A 136 -13.50 -5.50 11.55
C LEU A 136 -12.61 -5.74 12.77
N ASP A 137 -11.33 -6.10 12.55
CA ASP A 137 -10.37 -6.35 13.60
C ASP A 137 -10.07 -5.09 14.42
N THR A 138 -9.87 -3.95 13.74
CA THR A 138 -9.61 -2.67 14.37
C THR A 138 -10.80 -2.19 15.20
N ALA A 139 -12.04 -2.38 14.68
CA ALA A 139 -13.25 -2.05 15.42
C ALA A 139 -13.45 -2.94 16.64
N ARG A 140 -13.27 -4.26 16.52
CA ARG A 140 -13.33 -5.19 17.65
C ARG A 140 -12.33 -4.84 18.74
N PHE A 141 -11.13 -4.41 18.33
CA PHE A 141 -10.11 -3.96 19.26
C PHE A 141 -10.58 -2.74 20.07
N LEU A 142 -11.12 -1.71 19.40
CA LEU A 142 -11.67 -0.53 20.06
C LEU A 142 -12.86 -0.88 20.98
N LEU A 143 -13.82 -1.65 20.48
CA LEU A 143 -15.03 -2.04 21.22
C LEU A 143 -14.68 -2.81 22.50
N LYS A 144 -13.69 -3.70 22.43
CA LYS A 144 -13.16 -4.40 23.60
C LYS A 144 -12.57 -3.42 24.62
N ALA A 145 -11.78 -2.44 24.19
CA ALA A 145 -11.21 -1.42 25.05
C ALA A 145 -12.28 -0.50 25.69
N MET A 146 -13.38 -0.24 24.98
CA MET A 146 -14.55 0.47 25.50
C MET A 146 -15.40 -0.37 26.48
N GLY A 147 -15.12 -1.65 26.67
CA GLY A 147 -15.97 -2.59 27.42
C GLY A 147 -17.32 -2.82 26.74
N SER A 148 -17.38 -2.75 25.42
CA SER A 148 -18.55 -2.96 24.55
C SER A 148 -19.79 -2.13 24.93
N LYS A 149 -19.58 -0.89 25.40
CA LYS A 149 -20.62 0.08 25.75
C LYS A 149 -20.15 1.51 25.55
N GLY A 150 -21.08 2.47 25.47
CA GLY A 150 -20.78 3.91 25.38
C GLY A 150 -21.11 4.50 24.00
N ASN A 151 -20.67 5.73 23.79
CA ASN A 151 -20.98 6.54 22.61
C ASN A 151 -19.80 6.50 21.62
N LEU A 152 -20.10 6.13 20.39
CA LEU A 152 -19.13 5.93 19.32
C LEU A 152 -19.36 6.91 18.17
N ILE A 153 -18.27 7.42 17.62
CA ILE A 153 -18.26 8.14 16.35
C ILE A 153 -17.57 7.27 15.28
N ILE A 154 -18.10 7.30 14.06
CA ILE A 154 -17.48 6.71 12.88
C ILE A 154 -17.10 7.83 11.89
N LEU A 155 -15.81 7.95 11.58
CA LEU A 155 -15.30 8.80 10.51
C LEU A 155 -15.12 7.94 9.27
N GLU A 156 -16.03 8.12 8.31
CA GLU A 156 -16.07 7.33 7.09
C GLU A 156 -15.15 7.90 6.02
N GLY A 157 -14.69 7.05 5.08
CA GLY A 157 -14.03 7.49 3.86
C GLY A 157 -15.05 7.84 2.76
N PRO A 158 -14.56 8.36 1.60
CA PRO A 158 -15.41 8.69 0.45
C PRO A 158 -16.11 7.46 -0.13
N ASP A 159 -17.41 7.56 -0.39
CA ASP A 159 -18.26 6.45 -0.90
C ASP A 159 -17.81 5.94 -2.28
N THR A 160 -17.11 6.78 -3.04
CA THR A 160 -16.58 6.43 -4.37
C THR A 160 -15.34 5.54 -4.34
N ILE A 161 -14.76 5.33 -3.15
CA ILE A 161 -13.54 4.54 -2.96
C ILE A 161 -13.88 3.15 -2.41
N PRO A 162 -13.53 2.05 -3.11
CA PRO A 162 -13.86 0.69 -2.67
C PRO A 162 -13.41 0.34 -1.25
N SER A 163 -12.22 0.79 -0.84
CA SER A 163 -11.71 0.57 0.52
C SER A 163 -12.61 1.20 1.58
N ALA A 164 -13.21 2.37 1.32
CA ALA A 164 -14.11 3.03 2.27
C ALA A 164 -15.37 2.18 2.53
N ALA A 165 -15.97 1.63 1.48
CA ALA A 165 -17.13 0.75 1.61
C ALA A 165 -16.79 -0.54 2.39
N GLY A 166 -15.63 -1.15 2.11
CA GLY A 166 -15.13 -2.31 2.83
C GLY A 166 -14.95 -2.02 4.32
N ARG A 167 -14.25 -0.94 4.65
CA ARG A 167 -14.00 -0.51 6.04
C ARG A 167 -15.27 -0.19 6.80
N LEU A 168 -16.19 0.58 6.20
CA LEU A 168 -17.47 0.89 6.85
C LEU A 168 -18.29 -0.36 7.13
N ARG A 169 -18.30 -1.34 6.21
CA ARG A 169 -18.96 -2.63 6.44
C ARG A 169 -18.31 -3.38 7.60
N GLY A 170 -16.99 -3.46 7.68
CA GLY A 170 -16.26 -4.09 8.79
C GLY A 170 -16.60 -3.44 10.14
N PHE A 171 -16.64 -2.10 10.21
CA PHE A 171 -17.05 -1.38 11.42
C PHE A 171 -18.48 -1.71 11.83
N LYS A 172 -19.42 -1.69 10.88
CA LYS A 172 -20.84 -2.00 11.16
C LYS A 172 -21.03 -3.45 11.62
N ASP A 173 -20.27 -4.37 11.05
CA ASP A 173 -20.37 -5.79 11.42
C ASP A 173 -19.78 -6.05 12.83
N ALA A 174 -18.69 -5.38 13.20
CA ALA A 174 -18.17 -5.44 14.56
C ALA A 174 -19.18 -4.93 15.61
N LEU A 175 -19.98 -3.91 15.27
CA LEU A 175 -20.99 -3.35 16.15
C LEU A 175 -22.16 -4.28 16.43
N LYS A 176 -22.43 -5.28 15.59
CA LYS A 176 -23.45 -6.30 15.85
C LYS A 176 -23.17 -7.09 17.11
N ASP A 177 -21.88 -7.25 17.46
CA ASP A 177 -21.44 -7.96 18.67
C ASP A 177 -21.38 -7.03 19.91
N ALA A 178 -21.74 -5.73 19.78
CA ALA A 178 -21.68 -4.74 20.85
C ALA A 178 -22.96 -3.88 20.94
N PRO A 179 -24.11 -4.48 21.29
CA PRO A 179 -25.42 -3.82 21.25
C PRO A 179 -25.58 -2.64 22.22
N ASN A 180 -24.71 -2.52 23.23
CA ASN A 180 -24.73 -1.43 24.18
C ASN A 180 -23.84 -0.22 23.72
N VAL A 181 -23.27 -0.27 22.53
CA VAL A 181 -22.54 0.85 21.92
C VAL A 181 -23.51 1.62 21.02
N LYS A 182 -23.62 2.92 21.29
CA LYS A 182 -24.48 3.84 20.52
C LYS A 182 -23.63 4.62 19.53
N VAL A 183 -23.85 4.44 18.23
CA VAL A 183 -23.27 5.32 17.21
C VAL A 183 -23.99 6.67 17.23
N THR A 184 -23.30 7.72 17.65
CA THR A 184 -23.85 9.08 17.77
C THR A 184 -23.58 9.93 16.53
N LEU A 185 -22.54 9.60 15.76
CA LEU A 185 -22.20 10.24 14.50
C LEU A 185 -21.53 9.21 13.56
N SER A 186 -21.96 9.18 12.29
CA SER A 186 -21.30 8.43 11.21
C SER A 186 -21.29 9.33 9.99
N LYS A 187 -20.12 9.82 9.58
CA LYS A 187 -19.97 10.84 8.53
C LYS A 187 -18.69 10.66 7.74
N ASN A 188 -18.80 10.92 6.43
CA ASN A 188 -17.67 11.00 5.53
C ASN A 188 -16.78 12.20 5.89
N ALA A 189 -15.51 11.95 6.15
CA ALA A 189 -14.48 12.94 6.42
C ALA A 189 -13.32 12.87 5.39
N LEU A 190 -13.62 12.40 4.17
CA LEU A 190 -12.83 12.51 2.94
C LEU A 190 -11.41 11.89 3.03
N TYR A 191 -11.17 10.98 3.97
CA TYR A 191 -9.82 10.46 4.27
C TYR A 191 -8.81 11.57 4.63
N ALA A 192 -9.29 12.75 5.04
CA ALA A 192 -8.50 13.94 5.23
C ALA A 192 -8.49 14.41 6.70
N ARG A 193 -7.28 14.69 7.24
CA ARG A 193 -7.09 15.21 8.61
C ARG A 193 -7.86 16.52 8.86
N PRO A 194 -7.78 17.55 7.99
CA PRO A 194 -8.54 18.79 8.21
C PRO A 194 -10.06 18.57 8.21
N ALA A 195 -10.59 17.76 7.28
CA ALA A 195 -12.03 17.50 7.19
C ALA A 195 -12.56 16.79 8.45
N ALA A 196 -11.83 15.82 8.99
CA ALA A 196 -12.17 15.16 10.23
C ALA A 196 -12.12 16.13 11.44
N ALA A 197 -11.08 16.95 11.50
CA ALA A 197 -10.93 17.96 12.55
C ALA A 197 -12.09 18.98 12.53
N ASP A 198 -12.41 19.54 11.37
CA ASP A 198 -13.46 20.54 11.20
C ASP A 198 -14.85 19.95 11.53
N LEU A 199 -15.13 18.73 11.08
CA LEU A 199 -16.36 18.00 11.39
C LEU A 199 -16.55 17.87 12.92
N LEU A 200 -15.51 17.42 13.61
CA LEU A 200 -15.57 17.18 15.05
C LEU A 200 -15.59 18.48 15.85
N LYS A 201 -14.86 19.53 15.44
CA LYS A 201 -14.95 20.87 16.05
C LYS A 201 -16.37 21.43 15.94
N ALA A 202 -17.00 21.31 14.77
CA ALA A 202 -18.39 21.74 14.58
C ALA A 202 -19.35 20.96 15.49
N MET A 203 -19.18 19.63 15.59
CA MET A 203 -19.97 18.79 16.50
C MET A 203 -19.78 19.21 17.97
N LEU A 204 -18.54 19.38 18.43
CA LEU A 204 -18.22 19.76 19.81
C LEU A 204 -18.74 21.16 20.16
N LYS A 205 -18.76 22.09 19.18
CA LYS A 205 -19.36 23.42 19.34
C LYS A 205 -20.89 23.35 19.46
N ALA A 206 -21.54 22.53 18.64
CA ALA A 206 -23.00 22.37 18.66
C ALA A 206 -23.50 21.61 19.90
N SER A 207 -22.68 20.69 20.42
CA SER A 207 -23.01 19.86 21.58
C SER A 207 -21.84 19.81 22.58
N PRO A 208 -21.62 20.88 23.35
CA PRO A 208 -20.44 21.00 24.22
C PRO A 208 -20.34 19.90 25.29
N ASN A 209 -21.46 19.31 25.67
CA ASN A 209 -21.54 18.25 26.67
C ASN A 209 -21.67 16.84 26.08
N ALA A 210 -21.47 16.69 24.77
CA ALA A 210 -21.50 15.37 24.14
C ALA A 210 -20.41 14.48 24.76
N GLN A 211 -20.83 13.32 25.26
CA GLN A 211 -19.90 12.27 25.67
C GLN A 211 -19.52 11.45 24.44
N VAL A 212 -18.23 11.27 24.23
CA VAL A 212 -17.65 10.44 23.18
C VAL A 212 -16.66 9.49 23.84
N ASP A 213 -16.94 8.20 23.80
CA ASP A 213 -16.11 7.18 24.43
C ASP A 213 -15.13 6.55 23.43
N GLY A 214 -15.51 6.49 22.14
CA GLY A 214 -14.67 5.94 21.08
C GLY A 214 -14.87 6.60 19.72
N ILE A 215 -13.82 6.52 18.88
CA ILE A 215 -13.84 6.96 17.48
C ILE A 215 -13.21 5.88 16.60
N LEU A 216 -13.97 5.33 15.68
CA LEU A 216 -13.49 4.52 14.57
C LEU A 216 -13.21 5.43 13.38
N ALA A 217 -11.96 5.62 13.02
CA ALA A 217 -11.59 6.37 11.83
C ALA A 217 -11.14 5.41 10.71
N ALA A 218 -11.73 5.56 9.54
CA ALA A 218 -11.42 4.68 8.41
C ALA A 218 -10.00 4.88 7.85
N ASN A 219 -9.24 5.88 8.32
CA ASN A 219 -7.80 5.97 8.14
C ASN A 219 -7.12 6.79 9.26
N ASP A 220 -5.79 6.73 9.32
CA ASP A 220 -4.99 7.44 10.32
C ASP A 220 -5.09 8.96 10.18
N ALA A 221 -5.16 9.52 8.98
CA ALA A 221 -5.27 10.95 8.78
C ALA A 221 -6.51 11.53 9.48
N MET A 222 -7.65 10.84 9.39
CA MET A 222 -8.86 11.24 10.10
C MET A 222 -8.77 11.00 11.61
N ALA A 223 -8.09 9.93 12.05
CA ALA A 223 -7.82 9.67 13.46
C ALA A 223 -7.00 10.81 14.09
N LEU A 224 -5.95 11.26 13.40
CA LEU A 224 -5.14 12.41 13.80
C LEU A 224 -5.98 13.70 13.86
N GLY A 225 -6.86 13.92 12.87
CA GLY A 225 -7.80 15.04 12.89
C GLY A 225 -8.76 15.01 14.09
N ALA A 226 -9.15 13.82 14.51
CA ALA A 226 -9.96 13.65 15.72
C ALA A 226 -9.17 14.04 16.99
N VAL A 227 -7.92 13.58 17.11
CA VAL A 227 -7.03 13.99 18.22
C VAL A 227 -6.88 15.50 18.26
N ASP A 228 -6.62 16.15 17.12
CA ASP A 228 -6.48 17.61 17.01
C ASP A 228 -7.74 18.33 17.50
N ALA A 229 -8.93 17.90 17.07
CA ALA A 229 -10.20 18.53 17.42
C ALA A 229 -10.47 18.49 18.93
N PHE A 230 -10.23 17.36 19.58
CA PHE A 230 -10.45 17.22 21.03
C PHE A 230 -9.40 18.00 21.83
N LYS A 231 -8.13 17.98 21.43
CA LYS A 231 -7.06 18.78 22.08
C LYS A 231 -7.32 20.29 21.98
N GLU A 232 -7.71 20.78 20.79
CA GLU A 232 -8.03 22.18 20.56
C GLU A 232 -9.26 22.62 21.39
N ALA A 233 -10.26 21.74 21.49
CA ALA A 233 -11.43 21.98 22.34
C ALA A 233 -11.14 21.85 23.86
N LYS A 234 -9.92 21.50 24.24
CA LYS A 234 -9.49 21.22 25.63
C LYS A 234 -10.34 20.15 26.29
N LYS A 235 -10.74 19.13 25.53
CA LYS A 235 -11.53 17.99 26.03
C LYS A 235 -10.67 16.74 26.13
N PRO A 236 -11.01 15.80 27.02
CA PRO A 236 -10.36 14.49 27.04
C PRO A 236 -10.46 13.83 25.65
N VAL A 237 -9.34 13.33 25.16
CA VAL A 237 -9.29 12.58 23.90
C VAL A 237 -9.91 11.20 24.14
N PRO A 238 -10.96 10.78 23.37
CA PRO A 238 -11.58 9.47 23.53
C PRO A 238 -10.62 8.36 23.04
N LEU A 239 -11.02 7.11 23.17
CA LEU A 239 -10.31 6.00 22.53
C LEU A 239 -10.44 6.12 21.01
N ILE A 240 -9.33 6.22 20.28
CA ILE A 240 -9.34 6.44 18.83
C ILE A 240 -8.54 5.33 18.14
N THR A 241 -9.13 4.76 17.10
CA THR A 241 -8.39 3.88 16.16
C THR A 241 -8.39 4.44 14.75
N GLY A 242 -7.31 4.16 14.03
CA GLY A 242 -7.16 4.46 12.62
C GLY A 242 -6.87 3.20 11.80
N ILE A 243 -6.55 3.38 10.53
CA ILE A 243 -6.04 2.35 9.62
C ILE A 243 -4.94 2.99 8.77
N ASN A 244 -3.83 2.37 8.62
CA ASN A 244 -2.64 2.48 7.78
C ASN A 244 -1.35 2.23 8.57
N ALA A 245 -1.34 2.34 9.90
CA ALA A 245 -0.16 2.27 10.76
C ALA A 245 0.98 3.20 10.29
N GLY A 246 0.62 4.41 9.83
CA GLY A 246 1.56 5.44 9.40
C GLY A 246 2.39 5.97 10.57
N LYS A 247 3.56 6.57 10.27
CA LYS A 247 4.49 7.03 11.31
C LYS A 247 3.83 7.95 12.35
N GLU A 248 3.03 8.94 11.93
CA GLU A 248 2.37 9.85 12.87
C GLU A 248 1.38 9.12 13.79
N ALA A 249 0.62 8.15 13.25
CA ALA A 249 -0.28 7.33 14.07
C ALA A 249 0.50 6.47 15.07
N VAL A 250 1.63 5.89 14.66
CA VAL A 250 2.53 5.15 15.56
C VAL A 250 3.06 6.05 16.67
N ASP A 251 3.48 7.28 16.36
CA ASP A 251 3.91 8.26 17.34
C ASP A 251 2.76 8.61 18.34
N MET A 252 1.52 8.76 17.85
CA MET A 252 0.35 9.03 18.68
C MET A 252 -0.06 7.83 19.57
N ILE A 253 0.08 6.61 19.06
CA ILE A 253 -0.14 5.39 19.85
C ILE A 253 0.90 5.32 20.98
N LYS A 254 2.16 5.61 20.66
CA LYS A 254 3.24 5.67 21.66
C LYS A 254 2.95 6.70 22.74
N ALA A 255 2.53 7.89 22.36
CA ALA A 255 2.14 8.97 23.27
C ALA A 255 0.88 8.65 24.10
N GLY A 256 0.00 7.77 23.62
CA GLY A 256 -1.28 7.43 24.25
C GLY A 256 -2.44 8.29 23.79
N ASP A 257 -2.25 9.09 22.73
CA ASP A 257 -3.29 9.91 22.09
C ASP A 257 -4.17 9.10 21.13
N MET A 258 -3.66 7.98 20.62
CA MET A 258 -4.43 6.97 19.87
C MET A 258 -4.31 5.61 20.56
N LEU A 259 -5.35 4.82 20.44
CA LEU A 259 -5.39 3.45 20.98
C LEU A 259 -4.63 2.48 20.10
N ALA A 260 -4.93 2.50 18.80
CA ALA A 260 -4.38 1.56 17.83
C ALA A 260 -4.58 2.04 16.37
N SER A 261 -3.90 1.38 15.44
CA SER A 261 -4.13 1.52 14.00
C SER A 261 -4.02 0.17 13.29
N GLY A 262 -4.89 -0.11 12.33
CA GLY A 262 -4.76 -1.28 11.47
C GLY A 262 -3.64 -1.10 10.45
N ASP A 263 -2.73 -2.09 10.31
CA ASP A 263 -1.67 -2.01 9.29
C ASP A 263 -2.20 -2.39 7.91
N TYR A 264 -2.13 -1.46 6.97
CA TYR A 264 -2.52 -1.68 5.57
C TYR A 264 -1.45 -2.39 4.74
N ASN A 265 -0.30 -2.69 5.34
CA ASN A 265 0.77 -3.49 4.72
C ASN A 265 1.42 -2.90 3.45
N GLY A 266 1.47 -1.58 3.31
CA GLY A 266 2.09 -0.95 2.14
C GLY A 266 3.53 -1.38 1.87
N LEU A 267 4.31 -1.73 2.91
CA LEU A 267 5.65 -2.29 2.73
C LEU A 267 5.58 -3.66 2.03
N ILE A 268 4.65 -4.51 2.43
CA ILE A 268 4.43 -5.84 1.83
C ILE A 268 4.06 -5.70 0.36
N ASP A 269 3.18 -4.76 0.01
CA ASP A 269 2.80 -4.47 -1.37
C ASP A 269 4.03 -4.19 -2.25
N GLY A 270 4.97 -3.40 -1.75
CA GLY A 270 6.22 -3.08 -2.44
C GLY A 270 7.18 -4.26 -2.53
N CYS A 271 7.41 -4.94 -1.40
CA CYS A 271 8.34 -6.06 -1.32
C CYS A 271 7.91 -7.21 -2.24
N LEU A 272 6.68 -7.70 -2.07
CA LEU A 272 6.15 -8.79 -2.88
C LEU A 272 5.89 -8.37 -4.32
N GLY A 273 5.45 -7.12 -4.54
CA GLY A 273 5.26 -6.56 -5.88
C GLY A 273 6.54 -6.63 -6.70
N ALA A 274 7.66 -6.19 -6.14
CA ALA A 274 8.96 -6.26 -6.79
C ALA A 274 9.46 -7.70 -6.93
N GLU A 275 9.34 -8.54 -5.88
CA GLU A 275 9.75 -9.95 -5.95
C GLU A 275 9.02 -10.69 -7.07
N ILE A 276 7.68 -10.53 -7.16
CA ILE A 276 6.87 -11.21 -8.17
C ILE A 276 7.15 -10.64 -9.57
N ALA A 277 7.38 -9.34 -9.72
CA ALA A 277 7.76 -8.73 -10.99
C ALA A 277 9.09 -9.32 -11.50
N ILE A 278 10.09 -9.45 -10.63
CA ILE A 278 11.38 -10.06 -10.94
C ILE A 278 11.23 -11.56 -11.29
N ARG A 279 10.40 -12.29 -10.54
CA ARG A 279 10.08 -13.70 -10.83
C ARG A 279 9.44 -13.87 -12.20
N ALA A 280 8.53 -12.97 -12.58
CA ALA A 280 7.87 -12.99 -13.88
C ALA A 280 8.88 -12.81 -15.03
N LEU A 281 9.83 -11.87 -14.91
CA LEU A 281 10.92 -11.70 -15.88
C LEU A 281 11.78 -12.97 -16.01
N ARG A 282 11.99 -13.68 -14.90
CA ARG A 282 12.72 -14.96 -14.86
C ARG A 282 11.85 -16.16 -15.23
N LYS A 283 10.60 -15.95 -15.68
CA LYS A 283 9.62 -17.00 -16.04
C LYS A 283 9.34 -17.99 -14.91
N GLN A 284 9.39 -17.52 -13.68
CA GLN A 284 9.05 -18.28 -12.47
C GLN A 284 7.61 -18.07 -12.09
N GLU A 285 6.93 -19.13 -11.66
CA GLU A 285 5.53 -19.06 -11.23
C GLU A 285 5.37 -18.30 -9.92
N SER A 286 4.22 -17.62 -9.79
CA SER A 286 3.79 -16.91 -8.59
C SER A 286 2.29 -17.08 -8.38
N PRO A 287 1.79 -17.02 -7.13
CA PRO A 287 0.35 -17.03 -6.84
C PRO A 287 -0.36 -15.89 -7.58
N LYS A 288 -1.58 -16.13 -8.04
CA LYS A 288 -2.40 -15.12 -8.72
C LYS A 288 -2.89 -14.02 -7.78
N GLU A 289 -3.04 -14.35 -6.50
CA GLU A 289 -3.52 -13.42 -5.48
C GLU A 289 -2.85 -13.70 -4.13
N ILE A 290 -2.45 -12.65 -3.45
CA ILE A 290 -1.86 -12.69 -2.11
C ILE A 290 -2.56 -11.62 -1.27
N MET A 291 -3.29 -12.07 -0.25
CA MET A 291 -3.89 -11.17 0.73
C MET A 291 -3.02 -11.16 1.98
N ALA A 292 -2.46 -9.99 2.31
CA ALA A 292 -1.69 -9.82 3.52
C ALA A 292 -2.58 -10.00 4.75
N LYS A 293 -2.05 -10.66 5.79
CA LYS A 293 -2.76 -10.82 7.06
C LYS A 293 -2.95 -9.45 7.70
N THR A 294 -4.15 -9.22 8.22
CA THR A 294 -4.45 -8.02 8.98
C THR A 294 -3.71 -8.02 10.31
N GLN A 295 -3.26 -6.85 10.74
CA GLN A 295 -2.63 -6.66 12.05
C GLN A 295 -3.10 -5.33 12.65
N VAL A 296 -3.53 -5.36 13.91
CA VAL A 296 -3.78 -4.16 14.69
C VAL A 296 -2.49 -3.80 15.43
N VAL A 297 -2.03 -2.57 15.20
CA VAL A 297 -0.83 -1.99 15.81
C VAL A 297 -1.24 -1.22 17.05
N ASP A 298 -0.73 -1.63 18.20
CA ASP A 298 -0.96 -0.99 19.50
C ASP A 298 0.35 -0.89 20.30
N LYS A 299 0.28 -0.44 21.54
CA LYS A 299 1.48 -0.30 22.39
C LYS A 299 2.26 -1.60 22.61
N SER A 300 1.62 -2.76 22.46
CA SER A 300 2.26 -4.06 22.71
C SER A 300 3.19 -4.51 21.57
N ASN A 301 2.97 -4.00 20.35
CA ASN A 301 3.70 -4.43 19.16
C ASN A 301 4.34 -3.28 18.35
N LEU A 302 4.50 -2.08 18.95
CA LEU A 302 5.06 -0.89 18.31
C LEU A 302 6.50 -1.04 17.81
N ALA A 303 7.32 -1.88 18.43
CA ALA A 303 8.77 -1.90 18.22
C ALA A 303 9.17 -2.01 16.74
N GLN A 304 8.50 -2.84 15.96
CA GLN A 304 8.76 -2.97 14.52
C GLN A 304 8.34 -1.73 13.71
N TYR A 305 7.36 -0.95 14.20
CA TYR A 305 6.86 0.25 13.53
C TYR A 305 7.66 1.51 13.87
N GLU A 306 8.47 1.48 14.91
CA GLU A 306 9.44 2.54 15.24
C GLU A 306 10.65 2.52 14.30
N ILE A 307 10.94 1.38 13.67
CA ILE A 307 11.97 1.29 12.64
C ILE A 307 11.49 2.08 11.40
N PRO A 308 12.32 2.99 10.85
CA PRO A 308 11.99 3.67 9.58
C PRO A 308 11.62 2.66 8.51
N VAL A 309 10.55 2.93 7.76
CA VAL A 309 9.99 1.98 6.78
C VAL A 309 11.02 1.51 5.76
N GLU A 310 11.99 2.37 5.40
CA GLU A 310 13.10 2.06 4.49
C GLU A 310 14.11 1.05 5.06
N ARG A 311 14.03 0.76 6.37
CA ARG A 311 14.90 -0.18 7.08
C ARG A 311 14.18 -1.40 7.63
N ARG A 312 12.84 -1.44 7.53
CA ARG A 312 12.08 -2.62 7.93
C ARG A 312 12.36 -3.76 6.96
N PRO A 313 12.57 -5.00 7.46
CA PRO A 313 12.87 -6.11 6.57
C PRO A 313 11.67 -6.43 5.67
N CYS A 314 11.95 -6.66 4.40
CA CYS A 314 10.96 -7.19 3.46
C CYS A 314 10.63 -8.65 3.78
N PRO A 315 9.36 -9.04 3.93
CA PRO A 315 9.00 -10.43 3.87
C PRO A 315 9.21 -10.97 2.44
N THR A 316 9.51 -12.25 2.33
CA THR A 316 9.62 -12.95 1.04
C THR A 316 8.31 -13.63 0.69
N LEU A 317 8.10 -13.92 -0.60
CA LEU A 317 6.95 -14.71 -1.05
C LEU A 317 6.87 -16.04 -0.30
N ALA A 318 8.00 -16.73 -0.11
CA ALA A 318 8.08 -17.98 0.61
C ALA A 318 7.60 -17.84 2.06
N SER A 319 7.98 -16.78 2.77
CA SER A 319 7.54 -16.54 4.15
C SER A 319 6.04 -16.23 4.27
N MET A 320 5.43 -15.67 3.22
CA MET A 320 4.01 -15.31 3.21
C MET A 320 3.10 -16.45 2.76
N THR A 321 3.65 -17.45 2.06
CA THR A 321 2.91 -18.61 1.54
C THR A 321 3.19 -19.90 2.31
N ALA A 322 4.11 -19.90 3.26
CA ALA A 322 4.34 -21.02 4.19
C ALA A 322 3.07 -21.28 5.01
N LYS A 323 2.60 -22.55 4.95
CA LYS A 323 1.41 -23.01 5.71
C LYS A 323 1.76 -23.28 7.17
#